data_b4539281fd70942b40575b3ef7149b1b
#
_entry.id   b4539281fd70942b40575b3ef7149b1b
#
_cell.length_a   1.000
_cell.length_b   1.000
_cell.length_c   1.000
_cell.angle_alpha   90.00
_cell.angle_beta   90.00
_cell.angle_gamma   90.00
#
_symmetry.space_group_name_H-M   'P 1'
#
loop_
_entity.id
_entity.type
_entity.pdbx_description
1 polymer ?
#
loop_
_entity_poly.entity_id
_entity_poly.type
_entity_poly.pdbx_seq_one_letter_code
_entity_poly.pdbx_strand_id
1 'polypeptide(L)'
;KVKAMSKTMLNAQISPQTPFGFVSTYRGTAQPDTAPTAVMLKSSGEPSYVLREDIKKNQQWIDLHKVIFSKATCEHAGTPDRNGQYRVLSALAILQPQCVCTQSYLVAGAYPTAQEAENLLTYLKTKFVRYLILQTITSQDLSPEKFMFVPLQDFTAASDINWSAAIEEIDSQLYEKYGVDETERSLIENTIKEM
;
A
#
# COMPACT_ATOMS: atom_id res chain seq x y z
N LYS A 1 -14.19 -17.50 -1.35
CA LYS A 1 -15.10 -16.58 -2.07
C LYS A 1 -14.30 -15.55 -2.90
N VAL A 2 -13.62 -14.60 -2.29
CA VAL A 2 -12.94 -13.45 -2.95
C VAL A 2 -12.04 -13.89 -4.13
N LYS A 3 -11.14 -14.85 -3.92
CA LYS A 3 -10.22 -15.34 -4.97
C LYS A 3 -10.94 -15.99 -6.15
N ALA A 4 -12.08 -16.60 -5.95
CA ALA A 4 -12.88 -17.20 -7.02
C ALA A 4 -13.63 -16.17 -7.86
N MET A 5 -13.87 -14.97 -7.30
CA MET A 5 -14.61 -13.88 -7.96
C MET A 5 -13.70 -12.86 -8.66
N SER A 6 -12.38 -12.92 -8.44
CA SER A 6 -11.44 -11.93 -8.97
C SER A 6 -10.47 -12.56 -9.95
N LYS A 7 -10.29 -11.92 -11.11
CA LYS A 7 -9.35 -12.36 -12.16
C LYS A 7 -7.89 -12.05 -11.81
N THR A 8 -7.66 -10.96 -11.12
CA THR A 8 -6.32 -10.44 -10.78
C THR A 8 -6.27 -10.02 -9.32
N MET A 9 -5.15 -10.28 -8.66
CA MET A 9 -4.91 -9.92 -7.28
C MET A 9 -3.90 -8.76 -7.19
N LEU A 10 -3.99 -7.97 -6.13
CA LEU A 10 -3.17 -6.78 -5.90
C LEU A 10 -1.67 -7.12 -5.82
N ASN A 11 -1.30 -8.34 -5.39
CA ASN A 11 0.09 -8.78 -5.33
C ASN A 11 0.84 -8.64 -6.66
N ALA A 12 0.13 -8.66 -7.80
CA ALA A 12 0.73 -8.52 -9.14
C ALA A 12 1.38 -7.13 -9.38
N GLN A 13 0.96 -6.09 -8.66
CA GLN A 13 1.52 -4.74 -8.79
C GLN A 13 2.31 -4.27 -7.57
N ILE A 14 2.30 -5.03 -6.46
CA ILE A 14 3.16 -4.71 -5.31
C ILE A 14 4.63 -4.84 -5.71
N SER A 15 5.42 -3.84 -5.38
CA SER A 15 6.86 -3.84 -5.68
C SER A 15 7.63 -4.93 -4.92
N PRO A 16 8.77 -5.39 -5.44
CA PRO A 16 9.73 -6.16 -4.65
C PRO A 16 10.33 -5.31 -3.52
N GLN A 17 11.10 -5.96 -2.63
CA GLN A 17 11.61 -5.34 -1.39
C GLN A 17 12.50 -4.10 -1.56
N THR A 18 13.10 -3.89 -2.72
CA THR A 18 13.89 -2.69 -3.03
C THR A 18 13.29 -2.00 -4.23
N PRO A 19 12.18 -1.22 -4.06
CA PRO A 19 11.40 -0.70 -5.19
C PRO A 19 12.25 0.07 -6.21
N PHE A 20 13.16 0.92 -5.73
CA PHE A 20 14.02 1.77 -6.55
C PHE A 20 15.51 1.40 -6.49
N GLY A 21 15.85 0.28 -5.81
CA GLY A 21 17.23 -0.21 -5.68
C GLY A 21 17.95 0.25 -4.40
N PHE A 22 17.34 1.09 -3.58
CA PHE A 22 17.96 1.62 -2.35
C PHE A 22 17.64 0.76 -1.12
N VAL A 23 18.69 0.37 -0.38
CA VAL A 23 18.56 -0.34 0.91
C VAL A 23 18.11 0.63 2.01
N SER A 24 17.63 0.10 3.14
CA SER A 24 17.09 0.91 4.26
C SER A 24 18.12 1.86 4.89
N THR A 25 19.40 1.50 4.85
CA THR A 25 20.50 2.32 5.39
C THR A 25 21.02 3.38 4.41
N TYR A 26 20.57 3.33 3.15
CA TYR A 26 21.00 4.32 2.16
C TYR A 26 20.49 5.71 2.55
N ARG A 27 21.37 6.69 2.45
CA ARG A 27 21.10 8.11 2.69
C ARG A 27 21.55 8.89 1.46
N GLY A 28 20.63 9.62 0.87
CA GLY A 28 20.93 10.56 -0.20
C GLY A 28 21.68 11.80 0.32
N THR A 29 21.72 12.86 -0.46
CA THR A 29 22.25 14.16 -0.06
C THR A 29 21.21 14.97 0.71
N ALA A 30 21.64 15.79 1.70
CA ALA A 30 20.74 16.60 2.55
C ALA A 30 20.09 17.77 1.79
N GLN A 31 20.67 18.22 0.70
CA GLN A 31 20.14 19.30 -0.13
C GLN A 31 19.88 18.80 -1.55
N PRO A 32 18.83 19.31 -2.24
CA PRO A 32 18.70 19.04 -3.65
C PRO A 32 19.98 19.52 -4.32
N ASP A 33 20.63 18.61 -5.01
CA ASP A 33 21.67 19.03 -5.93
C ASP A 33 21.03 20.06 -6.87
N THR A 34 21.76 21.10 -7.23
CA THR A 34 21.30 22.10 -8.21
C THR A 34 21.03 21.49 -9.58
N ALA A 35 21.33 20.20 -9.74
CA ALA A 35 21.02 19.43 -10.92
C ALA A 35 19.48 19.32 -11.12
N PRO A 36 18.98 19.62 -12.32
CA PRO A 36 17.55 19.51 -12.65
C PRO A 36 17.01 18.07 -12.54
N THR A 37 17.87 17.09 -12.25
CA THR A 37 17.59 15.65 -12.15
C THR A 37 17.47 15.15 -10.71
N ALA A 38 17.48 16.03 -9.70
CA ALA A 38 17.34 15.64 -8.31
C ALA A 38 15.93 15.09 -8.01
N VAL A 39 15.87 13.90 -7.42
CA VAL A 39 14.65 13.18 -7.03
C VAL A 39 14.63 13.06 -5.51
N MET A 40 13.49 13.37 -4.88
CA MET A 40 13.33 13.23 -3.43
C MET A 40 13.38 11.75 -3.03
N LEU A 41 14.15 11.42 -1.98
CA LEU A 41 14.23 10.08 -1.40
C LEU A 41 13.52 10.02 -0.04
N LYS A 42 12.44 9.27 0.04
CA LYS A 42 11.76 8.91 1.28
C LYS A 42 12.46 7.72 1.93
N SER A 43 13.01 7.93 3.11
CA SER A 43 13.58 6.87 3.97
C SER A 43 12.85 6.83 5.33
N SER A 44 13.30 5.97 6.24
CA SER A 44 12.84 5.98 7.64
C SER A 44 13.40 7.15 8.47
N GLY A 45 14.37 7.89 7.92
CA GLY A 45 14.93 9.12 8.50
C GLY A 45 14.42 10.36 7.78
N GLU A 46 15.17 11.45 7.90
CA GLU A 46 14.86 12.72 7.25
C GLU A 46 14.82 12.56 5.71
N PRO A 47 13.99 13.36 5.02
CA PRO A 47 13.98 13.41 3.57
C PRO A 47 15.36 13.80 3.01
N SER A 48 15.73 13.18 1.91
CA SER A 48 17.00 13.43 1.23
C SER A 48 16.79 13.39 -0.29
N TYR A 49 17.85 13.52 -1.07
CA TYR A 49 17.79 13.58 -2.53
C TYR A 49 18.77 12.60 -3.16
N VAL A 50 18.43 12.11 -4.33
CA VAL A 50 19.27 11.25 -5.19
C VAL A 50 19.21 11.76 -6.62
N LEU A 51 20.23 11.47 -7.41
CA LEU A 51 20.18 11.75 -8.85
C LEU A 51 19.30 10.69 -9.55
N ARG A 52 18.53 11.12 -10.54
CA ARG A 52 17.66 10.21 -11.32
C ARG A 52 18.44 9.04 -11.93
N GLU A 53 19.67 9.27 -12.36
CA GLU A 53 20.57 8.28 -12.94
C GLU A 53 21.05 7.21 -11.96
N ASP A 54 21.00 7.49 -10.65
CA ASP A 54 21.34 6.55 -9.59
C ASP A 54 20.21 5.56 -9.29
N ILE A 55 18.99 5.84 -9.74
CA ILE A 55 17.82 4.99 -9.55
C ILE A 55 17.91 3.82 -10.54
N LYS A 56 18.13 2.60 -10.03
CA LYS A 56 18.42 1.43 -10.88
C LYS A 56 17.19 0.57 -11.21
N LYS A 57 16.04 0.80 -10.53
CA LYS A 57 14.82 0.01 -10.71
C LYS A 57 13.61 0.91 -10.86
N ASN A 58 12.61 0.46 -11.60
CA ASN A 58 11.31 1.11 -11.75
C ASN A 58 11.39 2.61 -12.09
N GLN A 59 12.32 2.98 -12.96
CA GLN A 59 12.51 4.37 -13.39
C GLN A 59 11.23 4.97 -13.99
N GLN A 60 10.39 4.14 -14.62
CA GLN A 60 9.09 4.54 -15.17
C GLN A 60 8.09 5.00 -14.08
N TRP A 61 8.32 4.66 -12.82
CA TRP A 61 7.47 5.10 -11.72
C TRP A 61 7.87 6.44 -11.13
N ILE A 62 9.04 6.97 -11.46
CA ILE A 62 9.54 8.24 -10.88
C ILE A 62 8.54 9.37 -11.12
N ASP A 63 7.95 9.42 -12.32
CA ASP A 63 7.06 10.49 -12.76
C ASP A 63 5.57 10.22 -12.46
N LEU A 64 5.26 9.15 -11.75
CA LEU A 64 3.91 8.75 -11.38
C LEU A 64 3.61 9.06 -9.90
N HIS A 65 2.33 9.03 -9.52
CA HIS A 65 1.87 9.02 -8.13
C HIS A 65 1.96 7.59 -7.59
N LYS A 66 2.72 7.37 -6.51
CA LYS A 66 2.97 6.05 -5.96
C LYS A 66 2.35 5.92 -4.58
N VAL A 67 1.58 4.87 -4.35
CA VAL A 67 1.09 4.53 -3.01
C VAL A 67 2.11 3.63 -2.32
N ILE A 68 2.55 4.02 -1.14
CA ILE A 68 3.52 3.27 -0.34
C ILE A 68 2.94 2.87 1.02
N PHE A 69 3.51 1.83 1.59
CA PHE A 69 3.28 1.40 2.98
C PHE A 69 4.59 0.90 3.58
N SER A 70 4.69 0.91 4.93
CA SER A 70 5.85 0.35 5.61
C SER A 70 6.04 -1.13 5.26
N LYS A 71 7.28 -1.55 5.01
CA LYS A 71 7.62 -2.96 4.84
C LYS A 71 7.29 -3.79 6.09
N ALA A 72 7.44 -3.19 7.28
CA ALA A 72 7.11 -3.87 8.53
C ALA A 72 5.63 -3.68 8.92
N THR A 73 5.00 -4.74 9.40
CA THR A 73 3.67 -4.66 10.04
C THR A 73 3.74 -3.89 11.35
N CYS A 74 2.60 -3.32 11.79
CA CYS A 74 2.52 -2.64 13.09
C CYS A 74 2.64 -3.60 14.26
N GLU A 75 2.09 -4.78 14.10
CA GLU A 75 2.02 -5.81 15.10
C GLU A 75 3.24 -6.73 14.99
N HIS A 76 3.77 -7.16 16.14
CA HIS A 76 4.84 -8.14 16.18
C HIS A 76 4.36 -9.49 15.62
N ALA A 77 4.52 -9.69 14.31
CA ALA A 77 4.29 -10.96 13.61
C ALA A 77 2.92 -11.62 13.90
N GLY A 78 1.84 -10.85 13.88
CA GLY A 78 0.47 -11.37 14.02
C GLY A 78 -0.05 -11.38 15.48
N THR A 79 0.55 -10.61 16.37
CA THR A 79 0.01 -10.41 17.73
C THR A 79 -0.95 -9.22 17.73
N PRO A 80 -2.21 -9.36 18.21
CA PRO A 80 -3.15 -8.26 18.27
C PRO A 80 -2.77 -7.22 19.34
N ASP A 81 -3.39 -6.06 19.27
CA ASP A 81 -3.32 -5.05 20.33
C ASP A 81 -4.09 -5.51 21.60
N ARG A 82 -4.12 -4.66 22.63
CA ARG A 82 -4.77 -4.96 23.93
C ARG A 82 -6.28 -5.24 23.81
N ASN A 83 -6.91 -4.80 22.73
CA ASN A 83 -8.32 -5.02 22.44
C ASN A 83 -8.57 -6.25 21.56
N GLY A 84 -7.52 -7.01 21.21
CA GLY A 84 -7.62 -8.13 20.29
C GLY A 84 -7.68 -7.72 18.81
N GLN A 85 -7.36 -6.46 18.48
CA GLN A 85 -7.48 -5.91 17.13
C GLN A 85 -6.13 -5.76 16.44
N TYR A 86 -6.16 -5.77 15.10
CA TYR A 86 -5.00 -5.65 14.23
C TYR A 86 -5.08 -4.39 13.35
N ARG A 87 -3.97 -3.68 13.24
CA ARG A 87 -3.84 -2.55 12.31
C ARG A 87 -3.38 -3.00 10.92
N VAL A 88 -2.49 -3.97 10.87
CA VAL A 88 -1.93 -4.65 9.69
C VAL A 88 -0.97 -3.77 8.87
N LEU A 89 -1.44 -2.68 8.29
CA LEU A 89 -0.65 -1.75 7.49
C LEU A 89 -0.28 -0.49 8.26
N SER A 90 0.90 0.07 7.99
CA SER A 90 1.38 1.32 8.57
C SER A 90 2.08 2.21 7.55
N ALA A 91 2.27 3.47 7.92
CA ALA A 91 2.94 4.49 7.10
C ALA A 91 2.42 4.56 5.66
N LEU A 92 1.10 4.33 5.50
CA LEU A 92 0.40 4.51 4.22
C LEU A 92 0.51 5.97 3.77
N ALA A 93 1.03 6.19 2.57
CA ALA A 93 1.20 7.53 2.02
C ALA A 93 1.25 7.51 0.49
N ILE A 94 1.08 8.67 -0.13
CA ILE A 94 1.31 8.88 -1.55
C ILE A 94 2.65 9.60 -1.72
N LEU A 95 3.53 9.02 -2.52
CA LEU A 95 4.70 9.72 -3.05
C LEU A 95 4.30 10.42 -4.35
N GLN A 96 4.52 11.71 -4.38
CA GLN A 96 4.30 12.53 -5.56
C GLN A 96 5.30 12.17 -6.70
N PRO A 97 5.05 12.59 -7.95
CA PRO A 97 6.07 12.57 -9.00
C PRO A 97 7.39 13.16 -8.51
N GLN A 98 8.51 12.68 -9.03
CA GLN A 98 9.87 13.04 -8.58
C GLN A 98 10.18 12.66 -7.13
N CYS A 99 9.50 11.62 -6.61
CA CYS A 99 9.75 11.09 -5.27
C CYS A 99 9.90 9.56 -5.35
N VAL A 100 10.90 9.01 -4.67
CA VAL A 100 11.17 7.56 -4.56
C VAL A 100 11.37 7.16 -3.11
N CYS A 101 11.49 5.86 -2.82
CA CYS A 101 11.70 5.39 -1.45
C CYS A 101 12.78 4.31 -1.35
N THR A 102 13.31 4.14 -0.13
CA THR A 102 14.17 3.02 0.23
C THR A 102 13.34 1.75 0.49
N GLN A 103 13.99 0.62 0.70
CA GLN A 103 13.34 -0.65 1.06
C GLN A 103 12.62 -0.65 2.42
N SER A 104 12.64 0.45 3.17
CA SER A 104 11.78 0.63 4.35
C SER A 104 10.30 0.65 3.98
N TYR A 105 10.00 0.91 2.71
CA TYR A 105 8.66 0.95 2.15
C TYR A 105 8.54 0.02 0.93
N LEU A 106 7.33 -0.48 0.70
CA LEU A 106 6.91 -1.12 -0.55
C LEU A 106 5.97 -0.18 -1.30
N VAL A 107 5.98 -0.28 -2.62
CA VAL A 107 5.03 0.44 -3.49
C VAL A 107 3.87 -0.50 -3.81
N ALA A 108 2.65 -0.09 -3.45
CA ALA A 108 1.42 -0.84 -3.73
C ALA A 108 0.95 -0.68 -5.18
N GLY A 109 1.27 0.45 -5.79
CA GLY A 109 0.94 0.78 -7.17
C GLY A 109 1.46 2.15 -7.54
N ALA A 110 1.55 2.41 -8.85
CA ALA A 110 2.01 3.68 -9.42
C ALA A 110 1.06 4.09 -10.54
N TYR A 111 0.51 5.31 -10.47
CA TYR A 111 -0.60 5.78 -11.30
C TYR A 111 -0.30 7.14 -11.93
N PRO A 112 -0.84 7.42 -13.13
CA PRO A 112 -0.65 8.69 -13.79
C PRO A 112 -1.37 9.85 -13.10
N THR A 113 -2.46 9.58 -12.37
CA THR A 113 -3.25 10.60 -11.69
C THR A 113 -3.17 10.47 -10.16
N ALA A 114 -3.26 11.61 -9.48
CA ALA A 114 -3.34 11.64 -8.03
C ALA A 114 -4.60 10.91 -7.52
N GLN A 115 -5.73 11.05 -8.24
CA GLN A 115 -7.00 10.45 -7.85
C GLN A 115 -6.95 8.92 -7.82
N GLU A 116 -6.34 8.28 -8.84
CA GLU A 116 -6.18 6.81 -8.82
C GLU A 116 -5.29 6.35 -7.66
N ALA A 117 -4.24 7.11 -7.34
CA ALA A 117 -3.40 6.82 -6.18
C ALA A 117 -4.17 7.01 -4.86
N GLU A 118 -5.00 8.05 -4.74
CA GLU A 118 -5.88 8.26 -3.57
C GLU A 118 -6.89 7.13 -3.42
N ASN A 119 -7.49 6.68 -4.51
CA ASN A 119 -8.45 5.56 -4.50
C ASN A 119 -7.78 4.26 -4.03
N LEU A 120 -6.57 3.93 -4.53
CA LEU A 120 -5.81 2.79 -4.00
C LEU A 120 -5.45 2.99 -2.53
N LEU A 121 -5.03 4.19 -2.12
CA LEU A 121 -4.71 4.48 -0.72
C LEU A 121 -5.93 4.25 0.19
N THR A 122 -7.10 4.71 -0.22
CA THR A 122 -8.37 4.50 0.49
C THR A 122 -8.71 3.01 0.55
N TYR A 123 -8.57 2.27 -0.56
CA TYR A 123 -8.77 0.82 -0.61
C TYR A 123 -7.89 0.09 0.41
N LEU A 124 -6.60 0.43 0.50
CA LEU A 124 -5.67 -0.18 1.47
C LEU A 124 -6.03 0.13 2.94
N LYS A 125 -6.77 1.21 3.20
CA LYS A 125 -7.25 1.56 4.54
C LYS A 125 -8.50 0.79 4.96
N THR A 126 -9.25 0.18 4.04
CA THR A 126 -10.46 -0.57 4.36
C THR A 126 -10.18 -1.75 5.30
N LYS A 127 -11.13 -2.10 6.14
CA LYS A 127 -11.05 -3.27 7.01
C LYS A 127 -11.05 -4.55 6.19
N PHE A 128 -11.82 -4.59 5.10
CA PHE A 128 -11.85 -5.71 4.15
C PHE A 128 -10.46 -6.09 3.64
N VAL A 129 -9.71 -5.12 3.11
CA VAL A 129 -8.35 -5.37 2.58
C VAL A 129 -7.40 -5.83 3.67
N ARG A 130 -7.38 -5.13 4.80
CA ARG A 130 -6.47 -5.44 5.90
C ARG A 130 -6.76 -6.80 6.52
N TYR A 131 -8.02 -7.20 6.58
CA TYR A 131 -8.40 -8.55 7.01
C TYR A 131 -7.87 -9.63 6.07
N LEU A 132 -7.97 -9.41 4.74
CA LEU A 132 -7.43 -10.35 3.75
C LEU A 132 -5.91 -10.47 3.84
N ILE A 133 -5.19 -9.37 4.07
CA ILE A 133 -3.74 -9.38 4.29
C ILE A 133 -3.40 -10.13 5.59
N LEU A 134 -4.15 -9.91 6.66
CA LEU A 134 -3.93 -10.56 7.96
C LEU A 134 -3.92 -12.09 7.83
N GLN A 135 -4.74 -12.67 6.95
CA GLN A 135 -4.80 -14.13 6.73
C GLN A 135 -3.48 -14.73 6.21
N THR A 136 -2.56 -13.90 5.72
CA THR A 136 -1.30 -14.34 5.13
C THR A 136 -0.08 -13.95 5.97
N ILE A 137 -0.27 -13.16 7.03
CA ILE A 137 0.84 -12.70 7.88
C ILE A 137 1.37 -13.84 8.72
N THR A 138 2.64 -14.20 8.47
CA THR A 138 3.39 -15.21 9.21
C THR A 138 4.72 -14.66 9.76
N SER A 139 5.03 -13.39 9.45
CA SER A 139 6.26 -12.71 9.82
C SER A 139 6.03 -11.20 9.92
N GLN A 140 6.95 -10.48 10.51
CA GLN A 140 6.87 -9.03 10.66
C GLN A 140 6.97 -8.29 9.30
N ASP A 141 7.67 -8.86 8.33
CA ASP A 141 7.87 -8.23 7.02
C ASP A 141 6.71 -8.55 6.06
N LEU A 142 6.19 -7.50 5.44
CA LEU A 142 5.29 -7.59 4.31
C LEU A 142 6.06 -7.82 3.01
N SER A 143 5.44 -8.56 2.10
CA SER A 143 5.94 -8.87 0.77
C SER A 143 4.76 -9.01 -0.21
N PRO A 144 4.98 -9.02 -1.53
CA PRO A 144 3.89 -9.17 -2.50
C PRO A 144 2.97 -10.36 -2.21
N GLU A 145 3.50 -11.49 -1.75
CA GLU A 145 2.75 -12.72 -1.47
C GLU A 145 1.67 -12.51 -0.39
N LYS A 146 1.87 -11.54 0.53
CA LYS A 146 0.89 -11.23 1.58
C LYS A 146 -0.41 -10.64 1.02
N PHE A 147 -0.39 -10.17 -0.21
CA PHE A 147 -1.54 -9.58 -0.92
C PHE A 147 -2.21 -10.55 -1.91
N MET A 148 -1.87 -11.84 -1.85
CA MET A 148 -2.39 -12.86 -2.78
C MET A 148 -3.90 -13.10 -2.69
N PHE A 149 -4.57 -12.65 -1.64
CA PHE A 149 -6.00 -12.74 -1.46
C PHE A 149 -6.72 -11.40 -1.65
N VAL A 150 -5.96 -10.30 -1.81
CA VAL A 150 -6.53 -8.97 -2.02
C VAL A 150 -6.84 -8.79 -3.50
N PRO A 151 -8.13 -8.63 -3.90
CA PRO A 151 -8.48 -8.44 -5.29
C PRO A 151 -8.02 -7.07 -5.79
N LEU A 152 -7.50 -7.04 -7.01
CA LEU A 152 -7.21 -5.78 -7.69
C LEU A 152 -8.54 -5.14 -8.13
N GLN A 153 -8.71 -3.86 -7.82
CA GLN A 153 -9.86 -3.07 -8.22
C GLN A 153 -9.52 -2.14 -9.40
N ASP A 154 -10.56 -1.63 -10.06
CA ASP A 154 -10.44 -0.46 -10.90
C ASP A 154 -10.42 0.80 -10.01
N PHE A 155 -9.35 1.60 -10.11
CA PHE A 155 -9.20 2.85 -9.35
C PHE A 155 -9.52 4.09 -10.19
N THR A 156 -9.97 3.92 -11.42
CA THR A 156 -10.38 5.02 -12.30
C THR A 156 -11.80 5.51 -11.97
N ALA A 157 -12.23 6.55 -12.65
CA ALA A 157 -13.61 7.05 -12.55
C ALA A 157 -14.67 6.06 -13.09
N ALA A 158 -14.27 5.02 -13.81
CA ALA A 158 -15.15 3.96 -14.32
C ALA A 158 -15.38 2.82 -13.33
N SER A 159 -14.81 2.91 -12.12
CA SER A 159 -14.94 1.90 -11.07
C SER A 159 -16.40 1.65 -10.67
N ASP A 160 -16.73 0.41 -10.36
CA ASP A 160 -17.99 0.02 -9.71
C ASP A 160 -18.02 0.31 -8.20
N ILE A 161 -16.89 0.78 -7.62
CA ILE A 161 -16.77 1.25 -6.25
C ILE A 161 -16.76 2.78 -6.23
N ASN A 162 -17.58 3.38 -5.41
CA ASN A 162 -17.55 4.82 -5.16
C ASN A 162 -16.40 5.18 -4.21
N TRP A 163 -15.24 5.47 -4.76
CA TRP A 163 -14.04 5.82 -3.98
C TRP A 163 -14.10 7.15 -3.23
N SER A 164 -15.09 8.01 -3.54
CA SER A 164 -15.30 9.29 -2.83
C SER A 164 -16.16 9.16 -1.56
N ALA A 165 -16.69 7.97 -1.29
CA ALA A 165 -17.46 7.68 -0.10
C ALA A 165 -16.57 7.57 1.16
N ALA A 166 -17.20 7.56 2.34
CA ALA A 166 -16.49 7.24 3.58
C ALA A 166 -15.95 5.80 3.57
N ILE A 167 -14.88 5.55 4.33
CA ILE A 167 -14.19 4.23 4.32
C ILE A 167 -15.15 3.11 4.70
N GLU A 168 -16.04 3.35 5.65
CA GLU A 168 -17.04 2.39 6.12
C GLU A 168 -18.07 2.04 5.01
N GLU A 169 -18.40 3.01 4.19
CA GLU A 169 -19.27 2.79 3.02
C GLU A 169 -18.54 2.03 1.92
N ILE A 170 -17.26 2.31 1.69
CA ILE A 170 -16.42 1.55 0.78
C ILE A 170 -16.27 0.11 1.26
N ASP A 171 -16.06 -0.12 2.56
CA ASP A 171 -16.06 -1.47 3.13
C ASP A 171 -17.39 -2.18 2.86
N SER A 172 -18.54 -1.51 3.03
CA SER A 172 -19.86 -2.06 2.76
C SER A 172 -20.05 -2.44 1.28
N GLN A 173 -19.61 -1.60 0.34
CA GLN A 173 -19.63 -1.91 -1.09
C GLN A 173 -18.74 -3.12 -1.43
N LEU A 174 -17.58 -3.24 -0.79
CA LEU A 174 -16.69 -4.39 -0.97
C LEU A 174 -17.30 -5.68 -0.38
N TYR A 175 -17.94 -5.60 0.80
CA TYR A 175 -18.64 -6.73 1.39
C TYR A 175 -19.76 -7.23 0.48
N GLU A 176 -20.57 -6.33 -0.08
CA GLU A 176 -21.62 -6.67 -1.04
C GLU A 176 -21.03 -7.30 -2.31
N LYS A 177 -20.05 -6.65 -2.93
CA LYS A 177 -19.38 -7.11 -4.15
C LYS A 177 -18.81 -8.52 -4.02
N TYR A 178 -18.26 -8.87 -2.84
CA TYR A 178 -17.62 -10.18 -2.61
C TYR A 178 -18.49 -11.17 -1.83
N GLY A 179 -19.77 -10.85 -1.59
CA GLY A 179 -20.72 -11.73 -0.93
C GLY A 179 -20.32 -12.08 0.51
N VAL A 180 -19.74 -11.10 1.23
CA VAL A 180 -19.41 -11.23 2.66
C VAL A 180 -20.71 -11.20 3.45
N ASP A 181 -21.02 -12.27 4.17
CA ASP A 181 -22.22 -12.36 4.97
C ASP A 181 -22.08 -11.62 6.32
N GLU A 182 -23.18 -11.49 7.05
CA GLU A 182 -23.21 -10.71 8.29
C GLU A 182 -22.28 -11.26 9.38
N THR A 183 -22.09 -12.58 9.44
CA THR A 183 -21.16 -13.22 10.38
C THR A 183 -19.71 -12.87 10.04
N GLU A 184 -19.38 -12.94 8.74
CA GLU A 184 -18.05 -12.57 8.21
C GLU A 184 -17.78 -11.07 8.41
N ARG A 185 -18.78 -10.20 8.17
CA ARG A 185 -18.68 -8.74 8.43
C ARG A 185 -18.38 -8.48 9.90
N SER A 186 -19.17 -9.04 10.81
CA SER A 186 -18.96 -8.88 12.24
C SER A 186 -17.56 -9.34 12.66
N LEU A 187 -17.07 -10.43 12.10
CA LEU A 187 -15.70 -10.91 12.36
C LEU A 187 -14.64 -9.91 11.89
N ILE A 188 -14.76 -9.37 10.67
CA ILE A 188 -13.83 -8.38 10.11
C ILE A 188 -13.84 -7.10 10.96
N GLU A 189 -15.03 -6.57 11.26
CA GLU A 189 -15.22 -5.33 12.01
C GLU A 189 -14.62 -5.42 13.42
N ASN A 190 -14.75 -6.56 14.09
CA ASN A 190 -14.20 -6.77 15.43
C ASN A 190 -12.68 -7.07 15.40
N THR A 191 -12.17 -7.64 14.33
CA THR A 191 -10.77 -8.05 14.22
C THR A 191 -9.86 -6.89 13.78
N ILE A 192 -10.33 -6.04 12.87
CA ILE A 192 -9.51 -4.99 12.27
C ILE A 192 -9.79 -3.63 12.90
N LYS A 193 -8.73 -2.99 13.40
CA LYS A 193 -8.78 -1.66 14.01
C LYS A 193 -9.09 -0.59 12.96
N GLU A 194 -9.81 0.45 13.35
CA GLU A 194 -10.01 1.64 12.51
C GLU A 194 -8.69 2.38 12.23
N MET A 195 -8.64 3.08 11.08
CA MET A 195 -7.49 3.86 10.64
C MET A 195 -7.88 5.32 10.36
#